data_c6a5a6475065f0c5043eaea7821d5559
#
_entry.id   c6a5a6475065f0c5043eaea7821d5559
#
_cell.length_a   1.000
_cell.length_b   1.000
_cell.length_c   1.000
_cell.angle_alpha   90.00
_cell.angle_beta   90.00
_cell.angle_gamma   90.00
#
_symmetry.space_group_name_H-M   'P 1'
#
loop_
_entity.id
_entity.type
_entity.pdbx_description
1 polymer ?
#
loop_
_entity_poly.entity_id
_entity_poly.type
_entity_poly.pdbx_seq_one_letter_code
_entity_poly.pdbx_strand_id
1 'polypeptide(L)'
;MIKRVVVTNDIGDKISIDLYNPYDTGFIIRSISGLGSPDADVNITDIITRDGGVYNSSRMNQRNIVFDILFTRTRTGESIETIRQKTYKYFPVKRQITLLIETDNRMVTISGYVESNEPDIFSSNESTKISIICPDPYFYDAKNGGDSVTTFYSVEPMFEFPFSNESLTERLLIMGEIDIATEGVVTYHGDSEVGITIFIHALG
;
A
#
# COMPACT_ATOMS: atom_id res chain seq x y z
N MET A 1 -11.11 1.19 -13.59
CA MET A 1 -11.67 -0.05 -12.98
C MET A 1 -10.56 -0.74 -12.19
N ILE A 2 -10.89 -1.56 -11.15
CA ILE A 2 -9.86 -2.35 -10.45
C ILE A 2 -9.47 -3.51 -11.35
N LYS A 3 -8.17 -3.70 -11.56
CA LYS A 3 -7.61 -4.79 -12.37
C LYS A 3 -7.16 -5.95 -11.51
N ARG A 4 -6.44 -5.63 -10.44
CA ARG A 4 -5.76 -6.61 -9.63
C ARG A 4 -5.65 -6.14 -8.19
N VAL A 5 -5.74 -7.09 -7.27
CA VAL A 5 -5.44 -6.89 -5.86
C VAL A 5 -4.35 -7.86 -5.45
N VAL A 6 -3.25 -7.34 -4.92
CA VAL A 6 -2.19 -8.18 -4.36
C VAL A 6 -2.26 -8.07 -2.84
N VAL A 7 -2.32 -9.21 -2.19
CA VAL A 7 -2.32 -9.32 -0.73
C VAL A 7 -0.99 -9.89 -0.30
N THR A 8 -0.33 -9.20 0.61
CA THR A 8 0.93 -9.66 1.23
C THR A 8 0.70 -9.78 2.72
N ASN A 9 0.98 -10.94 3.29
CA ASN A 9 0.89 -11.14 4.73
C ASN A 9 2.19 -10.71 5.44
N ASP A 10 2.18 -10.72 6.76
CA ASP A 10 3.31 -10.33 7.62
C ASP A 10 4.56 -11.24 7.50
N ILE A 11 4.40 -12.44 6.93
CA ILE A 11 5.50 -13.40 6.68
C ILE A 11 6.13 -13.16 5.30
N GLY A 12 5.47 -12.35 4.44
CA GLY A 12 5.93 -12.07 3.08
C GLY A 12 5.30 -12.94 2.00
N ASP A 13 4.39 -13.87 2.35
CA ASP A 13 3.63 -14.61 1.35
C ASP A 13 2.70 -13.67 0.58
N LYS A 14 2.70 -13.79 -0.73
CA LYS A 14 1.91 -12.94 -1.63
C LYS A 14 0.92 -13.74 -2.44
N ILE A 15 -0.26 -13.19 -2.63
CA ILE A 15 -1.24 -13.68 -3.60
C ILE A 15 -1.71 -12.52 -4.46
N SER A 16 -1.74 -12.73 -5.78
CA SER A 16 -2.25 -11.75 -6.74
C SER A 16 -3.59 -12.25 -7.27
N ILE A 17 -4.65 -11.51 -6.95
CA ILE A 17 -6.01 -11.79 -7.39
C ILE A 17 -6.30 -10.88 -8.58
N ASP A 18 -6.32 -11.47 -9.76
CA ASP A 18 -6.64 -10.78 -11.00
C ASP A 18 -8.17 -10.86 -11.23
N LEU A 19 -8.81 -9.71 -11.38
CA LEU A 19 -10.26 -9.67 -11.57
C LEU A 19 -10.70 -10.14 -12.98
N TYR A 20 -9.77 -10.11 -13.96
CA TYR A 20 -10.02 -10.60 -15.31
C TYR A 20 -9.75 -12.10 -15.48
N ASN A 21 -8.87 -12.66 -14.63
CA ASN A 21 -8.48 -14.07 -14.67
C ASN A 21 -8.62 -14.75 -13.30
N PRO A 22 -9.84 -14.85 -12.77
CA PRO A 22 -10.06 -15.40 -11.42
C PRO A 22 -9.73 -16.90 -11.31
N TYR A 23 -9.72 -17.61 -12.44
CA TYR A 23 -9.42 -19.05 -12.48
C TYR A 23 -7.95 -19.40 -12.22
N ASP A 24 -7.05 -18.42 -12.18
CA ASP A 24 -5.64 -18.66 -11.85
C ASP A 24 -5.46 -18.87 -10.34
N THR A 25 -6.22 -18.16 -9.53
CA THR A 25 -6.18 -18.26 -8.06
C THR A 25 -7.36 -19.00 -7.45
N GLY A 26 -8.48 -19.07 -8.17
CA GLY A 26 -9.75 -19.58 -7.69
C GLY A 26 -10.58 -18.58 -6.88
N PHE A 27 -10.17 -17.30 -6.82
CA PHE A 27 -10.85 -16.23 -6.11
C PHE A 27 -11.57 -15.30 -7.09
N ILE A 28 -12.90 -15.26 -7.00
CA ILE A 28 -13.73 -14.30 -7.72
C ILE A 28 -14.15 -13.22 -6.73
N ILE A 29 -13.63 -12.02 -6.89
CA ILE A 29 -14.06 -10.88 -6.07
C ILE A 29 -15.41 -10.41 -6.57
N ARG A 30 -16.45 -10.57 -5.75
CA ARG A 30 -17.81 -10.06 -6.05
C ARG A 30 -17.93 -8.58 -5.73
N SER A 31 -17.38 -8.18 -4.58
CA SER A 31 -17.35 -6.78 -4.18
C SER A 31 -16.18 -6.50 -3.24
N ILE A 32 -15.76 -5.24 -3.27
CA ILE A 32 -14.84 -4.67 -2.29
C ILE A 32 -15.49 -3.38 -1.80
N SER A 33 -15.77 -3.29 -0.52
CA SER A 33 -16.26 -2.07 0.11
C SER A 33 -15.14 -1.38 0.90
N GLY A 34 -15.34 -0.12 1.26
CA GLY A 34 -14.36 0.65 2.02
C GLY A 34 -13.23 1.28 1.19
N LEU A 35 -13.33 1.28 -0.15
CA LEU A 35 -12.33 1.91 -1.02
C LEU A 35 -12.59 3.41 -1.26
N GLY A 36 -13.77 3.90 -0.92
CA GLY A 36 -14.11 5.34 -0.98
C GLY A 36 -13.40 6.15 0.11
N SER A 37 -13.81 7.40 0.29
CA SER A 37 -13.32 8.20 1.43
C SER A 37 -13.74 7.55 2.75
N PRO A 38 -12.87 7.55 3.78
CA PRO A 38 -13.25 7.07 5.10
C PRO A 38 -14.26 8.03 5.75
N ASP A 39 -15.02 7.51 6.70
CA ASP A 39 -15.92 8.32 7.49
C ASP A 39 -15.14 9.26 8.41
N ALA A 40 -15.71 10.43 8.65
CA ALA A 40 -15.13 11.42 9.55
C ALA A 40 -16.10 11.71 10.71
N ASP A 41 -15.57 11.79 11.91
CA ASP A 41 -16.27 12.32 13.07
C ASP A 41 -16.20 13.85 13.01
N VAL A 42 -17.35 14.50 12.92
CA VAL A 42 -17.47 15.95 12.91
C VAL A 42 -18.05 16.40 14.24
N ASN A 43 -17.25 17.15 15.00
CA ASN A 43 -17.67 17.69 16.29
C ASN A 43 -18.32 19.07 16.09
N ILE A 44 -19.61 19.17 16.42
CA ILE A 44 -20.42 20.37 16.30
C ILE A 44 -21.01 20.69 17.66
N THR A 45 -21.00 21.96 18.07
CA THR A 45 -21.70 22.47 19.24
C THR A 45 -22.96 23.20 18.83
N ASP A 46 -24.10 22.77 19.34
CA ASP A 46 -25.38 23.42 19.10
C ASP A 46 -25.48 24.76 19.86
N ILE A 47 -26.03 25.79 19.22
CA ILE A 47 -26.28 27.09 19.81
C ILE A 47 -27.78 27.22 20.03
N ILE A 48 -28.20 27.36 21.30
CA ILE A 48 -29.61 27.36 21.69
C ILE A 48 -30.40 28.52 21.06
N THR A 49 -29.74 29.65 20.72
CA THR A 49 -30.39 30.87 20.26
C THR A 49 -30.56 30.98 18.77
N ARG A 50 -30.04 30.00 17.97
CA ARG A 50 -30.15 30.01 16.50
C ARG A 50 -30.18 28.60 15.95
N ASP A 51 -30.71 28.44 14.74
CA ASP A 51 -30.69 27.19 14.01
C ASP A 51 -29.24 26.80 13.61
N GLY A 52 -28.95 25.50 13.68
CA GLY A 52 -27.63 24.95 13.34
C GLY A 52 -26.62 25.02 14.50
N GLY A 53 -25.40 24.61 14.23
CA GLY A 53 -24.31 24.52 15.19
C GLY A 53 -23.02 25.19 14.73
N VAL A 54 -22.04 25.23 15.60
CA VAL A 54 -20.68 25.69 15.31
C VAL A 54 -19.78 24.48 15.15
N TYR A 55 -19.07 24.43 14.02
CA TYR A 55 -18.03 23.42 13.78
C TYR A 55 -16.85 23.66 14.73
N ASN A 56 -16.43 22.63 15.44
CA ASN A 56 -15.27 22.68 16.33
C ASN A 56 -14.05 21.96 15.74
N SER A 57 -14.23 20.72 15.29
CA SER A 57 -13.14 19.88 14.77
C SER A 57 -13.69 18.71 13.98
N SER A 58 -12.84 18.09 13.18
CA SER A 58 -13.12 16.77 12.58
C SER A 58 -11.87 15.91 12.57
N ARG A 59 -12.08 14.61 12.59
CA ARG A 59 -11.03 13.61 12.41
C ARG A 59 -11.55 12.48 11.53
N MET A 60 -10.67 11.88 10.75
CA MET A 60 -10.97 10.67 10.03
C MET A 60 -10.90 9.44 10.95
N ASN A 61 -11.85 8.55 10.79
CA ASN A 61 -11.88 7.28 11.49
C ASN A 61 -11.00 6.23 10.77
N GLN A 62 -10.71 5.14 11.47
CA GLN A 62 -10.12 3.96 10.86
C GLN A 62 -10.98 3.49 9.70
N ARG A 63 -10.34 2.94 8.66
CA ARG A 63 -11.02 2.40 7.50
C ARG A 63 -11.29 0.92 7.68
N ASN A 64 -12.48 0.47 7.30
CA ASN A 64 -12.78 -0.96 7.16
C ASN A 64 -12.90 -1.32 5.68
N ILE A 65 -12.07 -2.25 5.22
CA ILE A 65 -12.14 -2.80 3.87
C ILE A 65 -12.71 -4.20 3.97
N VAL A 66 -13.82 -4.44 3.28
CA VAL A 66 -14.48 -5.75 3.28
C VAL A 66 -14.46 -6.33 1.86
N PHE A 67 -13.90 -7.53 1.75
CA PHE A 67 -13.93 -8.34 0.54
C PHE A 67 -15.06 -9.34 0.62
N ASP A 68 -15.82 -9.48 -0.45
CA ASP A 68 -16.75 -10.59 -0.71
C ASP A 68 -16.14 -11.42 -1.84
N ILE A 69 -15.66 -12.62 -1.52
CA ILE A 69 -14.93 -13.51 -2.43
C ILE A 69 -15.71 -14.80 -2.61
N LEU A 70 -16.04 -15.13 -3.84
CA LEU A 70 -16.58 -16.42 -4.24
C LEU A 70 -15.44 -17.36 -4.63
N PHE A 71 -15.55 -18.62 -4.27
CA PHE A 71 -14.58 -19.64 -4.64
C PHE A 71 -14.98 -20.32 -5.96
N THR A 72 -13.99 -20.54 -6.82
CA THR A 72 -14.15 -21.29 -8.06
C THR A 72 -12.96 -22.22 -8.26
N ARG A 73 -13.15 -23.29 -9.02
CA ARG A 73 -12.04 -24.18 -9.33
C ARG A 73 -11.00 -23.47 -10.19
N THR A 74 -9.74 -23.71 -9.85
CA THR A 74 -8.62 -23.21 -10.67
C THR A 74 -8.50 -23.97 -11.99
N ARG A 75 -7.77 -23.39 -12.95
CA ARG A 75 -7.41 -24.11 -14.19
C ARG A 75 -6.61 -25.38 -13.94
N THR A 76 -5.87 -25.43 -12.83
CA THR A 76 -5.09 -26.61 -12.40
C THR A 76 -5.95 -27.69 -11.74
N GLY A 77 -7.25 -27.44 -11.55
CA GLY A 77 -8.19 -28.42 -11.00
C GLY A 77 -8.19 -28.50 -9.47
N GLU A 78 -7.64 -27.48 -8.77
CA GLU A 78 -7.68 -27.44 -7.30
C GLU A 78 -9.13 -27.46 -6.78
N SER A 79 -9.34 -28.15 -5.67
CA SER A 79 -10.64 -28.23 -5.03
C SER A 79 -11.02 -26.90 -4.35
N ILE A 80 -12.31 -26.63 -4.22
CA ILE A 80 -12.81 -25.45 -3.53
C ILE A 80 -12.34 -25.41 -2.07
N GLU A 81 -12.25 -26.57 -1.43
CA GLU A 81 -11.71 -26.66 -0.08
C GLU A 81 -10.25 -26.20 0.00
N THR A 82 -9.42 -26.59 -0.94
CA THR A 82 -8.01 -26.14 -1.00
C THR A 82 -7.94 -24.62 -1.18
N ILE A 83 -8.80 -24.07 -2.02
CA ILE A 83 -8.88 -22.63 -2.27
C ILE A 83 -9.35 -21.89 -1.01
N ARG A 84 -10.34 -22.42 -0.31
CA ARG A 84 -10.78 -21.90 0.99
C ARG A 84 -9.64 -21.88 2.00
N GLN A 85 -8.85 -22.96 2.11
CA GLN A 85 -7.70 -23.04 3.01
C GLN A 85 -6.62 -21.99 2.65
N LYS A 86 -6.47 -21.63 1.38
CA LYS A 86 -5.57 -20.52 0.98
C LYS A 86 -5.99 -19.18 1.59
N THR A 87 -7.30 -18.94 1.82
CA THR A 87 -7.73 -17.68 2.46
C THR A 87 -7.18 -17.54 3.87
N TYR A 88 -7.09 -18.64 4.63
CA TYR A 88 -6.53 -18.60 5.99
C TYR A 88 -5.02 -18.32 6.00
N LYS A 89 -4.33 -18.73 4.94
CA LYS A 89 -2.91 -18.44 4.77
C LYS A 89 -2.65 -16.97 4.42
N TYR A 90 -3.38 -16.43 3.46
CA TYR A 90 -3.15 -15.08 2.94
C TYR A 90 -3.88 -13.99 3.72
N PHE A 91 -4.95 -14.35 4.44
CA PHE A 91 -5.72 -13.46 5.31
C PHE A 91 -5.77 -14.00 6.75
N PRO A 92 -4.62 -14.12 7.42
CA PRO A 92 -4.57 -14.63 8.78
C PRO A 92 -5.20 -13.62 9.74
N VAL A 93 -6.19 -14.07 10.54
CA VAL A 93 -6.88 -13.24 11.52
C VAL A 93 -5.91 -12.70 12.58
N LYS A 94 -6.10 -11.47 13.03
CA LYS A 94 -5.26 -10.71 13.98
C LYS A 94 -3.87 -10.34 13.46
N ARG A 95 -3.54 -10.64 12.23
CA ARG A 95 -2.23 -10.32 11.65
C ARG A 95 -2.34 -9.17 10.66
N GLN A 96 -1.24 -8.46 10.51
CA GLN A 96 -1.14 -7.38 9.55
C GLN A 96 -1.01 -7.96 8.14
N ILE A 97 -1.72 -7.32 7.22
CA ILE A 97 -1.57 -7.56 5.79
C ILE A 97 -1.43 -6.23 5.07
N THR A 98 -0.77 -6.27 3.94
CA THR A 98 -0.67 -5.13 3.03
C THR A 98 -1.43 -5.45 1.75
N LEU A 99 -2.33 -4.57 1.39
CA LEU A 99 -3.09 -4.63 0.16
C LEU A 99 -2.47 -3.68 -0.85
N LEU A 100 -2.17 -4.17 -2.05
CA LEU A 100 -1.82 -3.34 -3.19
C LEU A 100 -2.96 -3.47 -4.19
N ILE A 101 -3.58 -2.34 -4.51
CA ILE A 101 -4.76 -2.26 -5.39
C ILE A 101 -4.33 -1.54 -6.67
N GLU A 102 -4.44 -2.26 -7.77
CA GLU A 102 -4.14 -1.73 -9.10
C GLU A 102 -5.43 -1.40 -9.83
N THR A 103 -5.54 -0.16 -10.28
CA THR A 103 -6.60 0.33 -11.14
C THR A 103 -6.04 0.71 -12.51
N ASP A 104 -6.88 1.22 -13.41
CA ASP A 104 -6.45 1.67 -14.74
C ASP A 104 -5.33 2.74 -14.66
N ASN A 105 -5.42 3.65 -13.69
CA ASN A 105 -4.57 4.84 -13.62
C ASN A 105 -3.72 4.92 -12.35
N ARG A 106 -4.07 4.17 -11.32
CA ARG A 106 -3.44 4.26 -10.00
C ARG A 106 -3.01 2.88 -9.51
N MET A 107 -1.92 2.85 -8.77
CA MET A 107 -1.48 1.71 -7.98
C MET A 107 -1.28 2.21 -6.55
N VAL A 108 -2.10 1.73 -5.64
CA VAL A 108 -2.12 2.22 -4.26
C VAL A 108 -1.94 1.07 -3.29
N THR A 109 -1.33 1.36 -2.15
CA THR A 109 -1.13 0.42 -1.07
C THR A 109 -1.78 0.91 0.21
N ILE A 110 -2.24 -0.03 1.02
CA ILE A 110 -2.76 0.22 2.36
C ILE A 110 -2.48 -1.00 3.23
N SER A 111 -2.18 -0.76 4.49
CA SER A 111 -1.94 -1.82 5.47
C SER A 111 -3.06 -1.87 6.50
N GLY A 112 -3.46 -3.09 6.89
CA GLY A 112 -4.51 -3.30 7.87
C GLY A 112 -4.36 -4.64 8.58
N TYR A 113 -5.25 -4.88 9.52
CA TYR A 113 -5.32 -6.10 10.31
C TYR A 113 -6.59 -6.86 9.94
N VAL A 114 -6.46 -8.14 9.68
CA VAL A 114 -7.61 -8.98 9.39
C VAL A 114 -8.43 -9.17 10.68
N GLU A 115 -9.65 -8.64 10.67
CA GLU A 115 -10.60 -8.74 11.79
C GLU A 115 -11.33 -10.08 11.75
N SER A 116 -11.87 -10.43 10.59
CA SER A 116 -12.62 -11.69 10.40
C SER A 116 -12.40 -12.26 9.01
N ASN A 117 -12.55 -13.57 8.92
CA ASN A 117 -12.61 -14.34 7.68
C ASN A 117 -13.72 -15.38 7.85
N GLU A 118 -14.90 -15.09 7.34
CA GLU A 118 -16.14 -15.86 7.57
C GLU A 118 -16.57 -16.59 6.30
N PRO A 119 -16.14 -17.85 6.12
CA PRO A 119 -16.55 -18.65 4.98
C PRO A 119 -17.98 -19.19 5.13
N ASP A 120 -18.76 -19.07 4.07
CA ASP A 120 -20.04 -19.77 3.92
C ASP A 120 -19.82 -21.11 3.23
N ILE A 121 -19.69 -22.16 4.05
CA ILE A 121 -19.37 -23.52 3.58
C ILE A 121 -20.59 -24.39 3.28
N PHE A 122 -21.79 -23.90 3.61
CA PHE A 122 -23.04 -24.66 3.43
C PHE A 122 -23.85 -24.23 2.23
N SER A 123 -23.42 -23.17 1.55
CA SER A 123 -24.09 -22.72 0.33
C SER A 123 -23.63 -23.53 -0.90
N SER A 124 -24.46 -23.59 -1.91
CA SER A 124 -24.11 -24.20 -3.21
C SER A 124 -22.93 -23.48 -3.90
N ASN A 125 -22.70 -22.21 -3.53
CA ASN A 125 -21.62 -21.38 -4.03
C ASN A 125 -20.80 -20.90 -2.83
N GLU A 126 -19.78 -21.67 -2.44
CA GLU A 126 -18.94 -21.32 -1.31
C GLU A 126 -18.26 -19.97 -1.51
N SER A 127 -18.33 -19.14 -0.51
CA SER A 127 -17.77 -17.77 -0.52
C SER A 127 -17.20 -17.42 0.85
N THR A 128 -16.47 -16.31 0.93
CA THR A 128 -16.03 -15.77 2.21
C THR A 128 -16.16 -14.26 2.24
N LYS A 129 -16.48 -13.73 3.42
CA LYS A 129 -16.36 -12.31 3.72
C LYS A 129 -15.15 -12.09 4.60
N ILE A 130 -14.26 -11.19 4.18
CA ILE A 130 -13.03 -10.87 4.91
C ILE A 130 -13.07 -9.40 5.25
N SER A 131 -13.05 -9.10 6.55
CA SER A 131 -13.02 -7.75 7.11
C SER A 131 -11.60 -7.39 7.52
N ILE A 132 -11.13 -6.23 7.07
CA ILE A 132 -9.77 -5.73 7.32
C ILE A 132 -9.88 -4.31 7.87
N ILE A 133 -9.44 -4.14 9.11
CA ILE A 133 -9.38 -2.83 9.75
C ILE A 133 -8.02 -2.20 9.46
N CYS A 134 -8.05 -1.04 8.81
CA CYS A 134 -6.89 -0.21 8.53
C CYS A 134 -6.86 0.96 9.52
N PRO A 135 -5.98 0.93 10.53
CA PRO A 135 -5.87 2.01 11.51
C PRO A 135 -5.49 3.34 10.87
N ASP A 136 -4.61 3.28 9.86
CA ASP A 136 -4.34 4.40 8.99
C ASP A 136 -5.30 4.35 7.80
N PRO A 137 -6.20 5.36 7.64
CA PRO A 137 -7.22 5.34 6.62
C PRO A 137 -6.74 5.74 5.23
N TYR A 138 -5.49 6.16 5.07
CA TYR A 138 -4.97 6.69 3.82
C TYR A 138 -4.43 5.60 2.90
N PHE A 139 -4.57 5.85 1.60
CA PHE A 139 -3.91 5.07 0.56
C PHE A 139 -2.60 5.75 0.17
N TYR A 140 -1.54 4.97 0.05
CA TYR A 140 -0.22 5.41 -0.38
C TYR A 140 0.03 5.03 -1.83
N ASP A 141 0.69 5.90 -2.60
CA ASP A 141 1.05 5.60 -3.98
C ASP A 141 2.15 4.52 -4.02
N ALA A 142 1.86 3.42 -4.72
CA ALA A 142 2.79 2.31 -4.86
C ALA A 142 3.60 2.35 -6.17
N LYS A 143 3.29 3.24 -7.12
CA LYS A 143 4.04 3.35 -8.38
C LYS A 143 5.48 3.80 -8.18
N ASN A 144 5.71 4.66 -7.18
CA ASN A 144 7.02 5.24 -6.86
C ASN A 144 7.67 4.61 -5.62
N GLY A 145 7.30 3.36 -5.27
CA GLY A 145 7.85 2.66 -4.11
C GLY A 145 7.21 3.01 -2.77
N GLY A 146 6.08 3.73 -2.79
CA GLY A 146 5.30 4.05 -1.58
C GLY A 146 5.82 5.25 -0.79
N ASP A 147 7.12 5.48 -0.80
CA ASP A 147 7.77 6.62 -0.16
C ASP A 147 8.50 7.45 -1.22
N SER A 148 8.11 8.71 -1.37
CA SER A 148 8.92 9.66 -2.14
C SER A 148 10.13 10.05 -1.30
N VAL A 149 11.23 9.32 -1.49
CA VAL A 149 12.50 9.66 -0.86
C VAL A 149 13.31 10.52 -1.81
N THR A 150 13.58 11.75 -1.41
CA THR A 150 14.49 12.64 -2.12
C THR A 150 15.81 12.70 -1.34
N THR A 151 16.90 12.32 -1.97
CA THR A 151 18.22 12.44 -1.39
C THR A 151 18.88 13.75 -1.82
N PHE A 152 19.56 14.42 -0.89
CA PHE A 152 20.25 15.68 -1.13
C PHE A 152 21.75 15.49 -1.36
N TYR A 153 22.17 14.28 -1.67
CA TYR A 153 23.57 14.00 -2.06
C TYR A 153 23.57 13.07 -3.28
N SER A 154 24.51 13.28 -4.14
CA SER A 154 24.86 12.37 -5.22
C SER A 154 26.33 12.02 -5.14
N VAL A 155 26.68 10.82 -5.58
CA VAL A 155 28.08 10.42 -5.75
C VAL A 155 28.33 10.33 -7.23
N GLU A 156 29.13 11.23 -7.75
CA GLU A 156 29.58 11.15 -9.15
C GLU A 156 30.82 10.26 -9.22
N PRO A 157 30.74 9.11 -9.92
CA PRO A 157 31.92 8.30 -10.14
C PRO A 157 32.83 9.02 -11.14
N MET A 158 34.07 9.28 -10.74
CA MET A 158 35.07 9.98 -11.57
C MET A 158 36.11 9.02 -12.13
N PHE A 159 35.88 7.70 -12.03
CA PHE A 159 36.79 6.68 -12.53
C PHE A 159 36.15 5.84 -13.61
N GLU A 160 36.78 5.83 -14.79
CA GLU A 160 36.37 5.01 -15.94
C GLU A 160 37.54 4.14 -16.44
N PHE A 161 37.21 3.00 -17.04
CA PHE A 161 38.17 2.17 -17.76
C PHE A 161 38.13 2.46 -19.26
N PRO A 162 39.31 2.46 -19.97
CA PRO A 162 40.65 2.18 -19.51
C PRO A 162 41.32 3.39 -18.82
N PHE A 163 42.05 3.12 -17.74
CA PHE A 163 42.77 4.12 -16.95
C PHE A 163 44.28 4.03 -17.21
N SER A 164 44.92 5.18 -17.47
CA SER A 164 46.37 5.31 -17.46
C SER A 164 46.79 6.47 -16.56
N ASN A 165 47.75 6.24 -15.67
CA ASN A 165 48.29 7.27 -14.81
C ASN A 165 49.64 7.74 -15.43
N GLU A 166 49.64 8.90 -16.07
CA GLU A 166 50.80 9.44 -16.83
C GLU A 166 51.57 10.50 -16.03
N SER A 167 51.13 10.87 -14.80
CA SER A 167 51.80 11.88 -13.99
C SER A 167 52.39 11.28 -12.71
N LEU A 168 53.61 11.62 -12.41
CA LEU A 168 54.32 11.27 -11.15
C LEU A 168 54.09 12.29 -10.04
N THR A 169 53.54 13.45 -10.37
CA THR A 169 53.48 14.60 -9.44
C THR A 169 52.06 15.01 -9.09
N GLU A 170 51.06 14.60 -9.87
CA GLU A 170 49.65 14.94 -9.66
C GLU A 170 48.83 13.72 -9.26
N ARG A 171 47.84 13.95 -8.39
CA ARG A 171 46.85 12.91 -8.04
C ARG A 171 45.84 12.82 -9.15
N LEU A 172 46.03 11.87 -10.06
CA LEU A 172 45.11 11.64 -11.20
C LEU A 172 43.99 10.63 -10.90
N LEU A 173 44.11 9.90 -9.79
CA LEU A 173 43.10 8.92 -9.42
C LEU A 173 42.13 9.53 -8.41
N ILE A 174 40.96 9.95 -8.91
CA ILE A 174 39.84 10.38 -8.10
C ILE A 174 38.72 9.33 -8.30
N MET A 175 38.37 8.63 -7.22
CA MET A 175 37.36 7.54 -7.28
C MET A 175 35.94 8.05 -7.39
N GLY A 176 35.69 9.26 -6.92
CA GLY A 176 34.41 9.94 -6.97
C GLY A 176 34.41 11.16 -6.07
N GLU A 177 33.46 12.03 -6.31
CA GLU A 177 33.18 13.20 -5.49
C GLU A 177 31.76 13.11 -4.95
N ILE A 178 31.58 13.51 -3.70
CA ILE A 178 30.25 13.62 -3.09
C ILE A 178 29.76 15.03 -3.35
N ASP A 179 28.77 15.17 -4.20
CA ASP A 179 28.08 16.44 -4.40
C ASP A 179 26.93 16.56 -3.38
N ILE A 180 26.99 17.62 -2.57
CA ILE A 180 25.97 17.91 -1.55
C ILE A 180 25.14 19.06 -2.06
N ALA A 181 23.92 18.75 -2.48
CA ALA A 181 22.93 19.77 -2.80
C ALA A 181 22.43 20.42 -1.50
N THR A 182 22.60 21.73 -1.37
CA THR A 182 22.10 22.52 -0.23
C THR A 182 20.61 22.80 -0.31
N GLU A 183 20.03 22.67 -1.49
CA GLU A 183 18.61 22.86 -1.76
C GLU A 183 18.06 21.70 -2.57
N GLY A 184 16.85 21.26 -2.23
CA GLY A 184 16.15 20.23 -2.95
C GLY A 184 14.65 20.51 -2.97
N VAL A 185 13.99 20.15 -4.08
CA VAL A 185 12.54 20.31 -4.23
C VAL A 185 11.89 18.93 -4.08
N VAL A 186 11.00 18.82 -3.11
CA VAL A 186 10.15 17.65 -2.93
C VAL A 186 8.78 18.00 -3.48
N THR A 187 8.36 17.29 -4.54
CA THR A 187 7.05 17.49 -5.13
C THR A 187 6.09 16.41 -4.63
N TYR A 188 5.02 16.83 -3.99
CA TYR A 188 3.95 15.96 -3.52
C TYR A 188 2.72 16.08 -4.44
N HIS A 189 2.21 14.95 -4.92
CA HIS A 189 1.06 14.87 -5.83
C HIS A 189 -0.17 14.20 -5.19
N GLY A 190 -0.20 14.09 -3.86
CA GLY A 190 -1.32 13.48 -3.14
C GLY A 190 -2.51 14.41 -2.97
N ASP A 191 -3.66 13.83 -2.67
CA ASP A 191 -4.94 14.53 -2.50
C ASP A 191 -5.19 14.98 -1.04
N SER A 192 -4.30 14.62 -0.10
CA SER A 192 -4.44 14.98 1.33
C SER A 192 -3.16 15.60 1.87
N GLU A 193 -3.30 16.45 2.88
CA GLU A 193 -2.15 17.01 3.59
C GLU A 193 -1.39 15.91 4.33
N VAL A 194 -0.06 15.87 4.15
CA VAL A 194 0.83 14.93 4.82
C VAL A 194 2.02 15.66 5.44
N GLY A 195 2.52 15.12 6.54
CA GLY A 195 3.76 15.59 7.16
C GLY A 195 5.00 15.15 6.38
N ILE A 196 6.10 15.86 6.57
CA ILE A 196 7.41 15.50 6.02
C ILE A 196 8.24 14.89 7.14
N THR A 197 8.87 13.75 6.86
CA THR A 197 9.87 13.15 7.75
C THR A 197 11.25 13.39 7.15
N ILE A 198 12.14 14.03 7.90
CA ILE A 198 13.50 14.36 7.46
C ILE A 198 14.48 13.50 8.28
N PHE A 199 15.30 12.72 7.57
CA PHE A 199 16.40 11.98 8.16
C PHE A 199 17.70 12.72 7.88
N ILE A 200 18.39 13.14 8.95
CA ILE A 200 19.70 13.82 8.85
C ILE A 200 20.74 12.85 9.39
N HIS A 201 21.67 12.46 8.53
CA HIS A 201 22.82 11.67 8.91
C HIS A 201 24.06 12.55 8.90
N ALA A 202 24.57 12.88 10.09
CA ALA A 202 25.80 13.63 10.22
C ALA A 202 27.00 12.66 10.25
N LEU A 203 27.91 12.83 9.31
CA LEU A 203 29.21 12.15 9.35
C LEU A 203 30.11 12.95 10.27
N GLY A 204 30.48 12.37 11.43
CA GLY A 204 31.41 12.95 12.41
C GLY A 204 32.86 12.69 12.03
#